data_581f4c5d75f7ad66ad05a96562444c20
#
_entry.id   581f4c5d75f7ad66ad05a96562444c20
#
_cell.length_a   1.000
_cell.length_b   1.000
_cell.length_c   1.000
_cell.angle_alpha   90.00
_cell.angle_beta   90.00
_cell.angle_gamma   90.00
#
_symmetry.space_group_name_H-M   'P 1'
#
loop_
_entity.id
_entity.type
_entity.pdbx_description
1 polymer ?
#
loop_
_entity_poly.entity_id
_entity_poly.type
_entity_poly.pdbx_seq_one_letter_code
_entity_poly.pdbx_strand_id
1 'polypeptide(L)'
;MTTIYDAAILLVDDNPDLLTLVTDNLRTAGYKTVCTAADCAAARAAFAAHRPDLMILDINLPDGDGFGLLRTLRTESDVPALFLSARDADADRLFGLGLGADDYLTKPFLMQELLLRVQHLLQRAYRTELRRSRVLTLGDCTVNLQDA
;
A
#
# COMPACT_ATOMS: atom_id res chain seq x y z
N MET A 1 2.26 14.19 -0.70
CA MET A 1 3.56 13.87 -1.31
C MET A 1 3.81 14.69 -2.54
N THR A 2 5.06 15.10 -2.77
CA THR A 2 5.45 15.93 -3.89
C THR A 2 5.65 15.10 -5.15
N THR A 3 6.22 13.92 -5.00
CA THR A 3 6.34 12.91 -6.05
C THR A 3 6.01 11.56 -5.45
N ILE A 4 5.87 10.53 -6.29
CA ILE A 4 5.65 9.18 -5.78
C ILE A 4 6.81 8.69 -4.92
N TYR A 5 8.01 9.24 -5.10
CA TYR A 5 9.20 8.81 -4.35
C TYR A 5 9.24 9.39 -2.94
N ASP A 6 8.38 10.36 -2.64
CA ASP A 6 8.20 10.88 -1.28
C ASP A 6 7.17 10.07 -0.50
N ALA A 7 6.51 9.11 -1.13
CA ALA A 7 5.50 8.28 -0.49
C ALA A 7 6.10 7.41 0.61
N ALA A 8 5.35 7.26 1.69
CA ALA A 8 5.69 6.33 2.76
C ALA A 8 5.06 4.98 2.45
N ILE A 9 5.86 3.92 2.45
CA ILE A 9 5.42 2.56 2.15
C ILE A 9 5.54 1.72 3.42
N LEU A 10 4.46 1.03 3.78
CA LEU A 10 4.47 0.08 4.89
C LEU A 10 4.49 -1.33 4.31
N LEU A 11 5.50 -2.11 4.70
CA LEU A 11 5.68 -3.48 4.27
C LEU A 11 5.49 -4.41 5.46
N VAL A 12 4.53 -5.34 5.36
CA VAL A 12 4.17 -6.24 6.45
C VAL A 12 4.38 -7.69 6.01
N ASP A 13 5.33 -8.37 6.65
CA ASP A 13 5.65 -9.76 6.39
C ASP A 13 6.47 -10.29 7.58
N ASP A 14 6.24 -11.53 7.98
CA ASP A 14 6.97 -12.09 9.11
C ASP A 14 8.33 -12.68 8.73
N ASN A 15 8.68 -12.70 7.45
CA ASN A 15 9.97 -13.19 6.98
C ASN A 15 10.97 -12.03 6.91
N PRO A 16 11.98 -12.00 7.81
CA PRO A 16 12.91 -10.87 7.85
C PRO A 16 13.77 -10.75 6.58
N ASP A 17 14.06 -11.86 5.91
CA ASP A 17 14.83 -11.82 4.67
C ASP A 17 14.03 -11.14 3.56
N LEU A 18 12.74 -11.42 3.49
CA LEU A 18 11.87 -10.78 2.51
C LEU A 18 11.74 -9.29 2.81
N LEU A 19 11.57 -8.92 4.07
CA LEU A 19 11.51 -7.50 4.46
C LEU A 19 12.76 -6.75 4.00
N THR A 20 13.92 -7.33 4.23
CA THR A 20 15.19 -6.72 3.81
C THR A 20 15.29 -6.61 2.30
N LEU A 21 14.98 -7.70 1.60
CA LEU A 21 15.10 -7.75 0.14
C LEU A 21 14.17 -6.72 -0.53
N VAL A 22 12.92 -6.69 -0.13
CA VAL A 22 11.95 -5.78 -0.73
C VAL A 22 12.27 -4.32 -0.37
N THR A 23 12.64 -4.08 0.89
CA THR A 23 13.02 -2.73 1.33
C THR A 23 14.21 -2.21 0.52
N ASP A 24 15.25 -3.03 0.34
CA ASP A 24 16.43 -2.62 -0.41
C ASP A 24 16.08 -2.30 -1.86
N ASN A 25 15.23 -3.11 -2.48
CA ASN A 25 14.82 -2.87 -3.84
C ASN A 25 13.95 -1.62 -4.00
N LEU A 26 13.06 -1.38 -3.03
CA LEU A 26 12.25 -0.16 -3.04
C LEU A 26 13.13 1.09 -2.91
N ARG A 27 14.11 1.05 -2.01
CA ARG A 27 15.02 2.17 -1.84
C ARG A 27 15.88 2.40 -3.07
N THR A 28 16.37 1.34 -3.67
CA THR A 28 17.15 1.43 -4.91
C THR A 28 16.30 2.02 -6.04
N ALA A 29 15.00 1.74 -6.05
CA ALA A 29 14.09 2.31 -7.04
C ALA A 29 13.77 3.78 -6.78
N GLY A 30 14.16 4.33 -5.62
CA GLY A 30 14.01 5.75 -5.32
C GLY A 30 13.07 6.08 -4.18
N TYR A 31 12.37 5.08 -3.60
CA TYR A 31 11.45 5.32 -2.49
C TYR A 31 12.24 5.47 -1.20
N LYS A 32 12.11 6.64 -0.57
CA LYS A 32 12.96 7.00 0.57
C LYS A 32 12.44 6.50 1.90
N THR A 33 11.13 6.36 2.03
CA THR A 33 10.50 6.05 3.31
C THR A 33 9.81 4.70 3.23
N VAL A 34 10.44 3.68 3.82
CA VAL A 34 9.90 2.33 3.89
C VAL A 34 9.91 1.89 5.35
N CYS A 35 8.73 1.60 5.89
CA CYS A 35 8.56 1.08 7.23
C CYS A 35 8.21 -0.39 7.14
N THR A 36 8.70 -1.20 8.06
CA THR A 36 8.43 -2.64 8.06
C THR A 36 7.74 -3.05 9.36
N ALA A 37 6.94 -4.11 9.27
CA ALA A 37 6.28 -4.72 10.42
C ALA A 37 6.23 -6.23 10.21
N ALA A 38 6.45 -6.99 11.29
CA ALA A 38 6.51 -8.44 11.20
C ALA A 38 5.20 -9.13 11.61
N ASP A 39 4.24 -8.40 12.13
CA ASP A 39 2.96 -8.94 12.59
C ASP A 39 1.87 -7.87 12.52
N CYS A 40 0.64 -8.26 12.84
CA CYS A 40 -0.50 -7.36 12.77
C CYS A 40 -0.41 -6.22 13.78
N ALA A 41 0.05 -6.49 14.99
CA ALA A 41 0.16 -5.46 16.03
C ALA A 41 1.17 -4.39 15.63
N ALA A 42 2.35 -4.81 15.14
CA ALA A 42 3.37 -3.89 14.67
C ALA A 42 2.89 -3.09 13.46
N ALA A 43 2.13 -3.74 12.57
CA ALA A 43 1.58 -3.07 11.39
C ALA A 43 0.59 -1.97 11.77
N ARG A 44 -0.30 -2.23 12.73
CA ARG A 44 -1.24 -1.22 13.19
C ARG A 44 -0.53 -0.04 13.84
N ALA A 45 0.49 -0.32 14.65
CA ALA A 45 1.29 0.74 15.29
C ALA A 45 2.03 1.58 14.25
N ALA A 46 2.64 0.94 13.26
CA ALA A 46 3.35 1.63 12.20
C ALA A 46 2.40 2.46 11.34
N PHE A 47 1.21 1.92 11.05
CA PHE A 47 0.19 2.66 10.31
C PHE A 47 -0.21 3.94 11.03
N ALA A 48 -0.46 3.85 12.33
CA ALA A 48 -0.86 5.01 13.11
C ALA A 48 0.27 6.05 13.21
N ALA A 49 1.51 5.58 13.32
CA ALA A 49 2.66 6.47 13.51
C ALA A 49 3.10 7.14 12.21
N HIS A 50 3.07 6.42 11.10
CA HIS A 50 3.68 6.88 9.83
C HIS A 50 2.68 7.27 8.76
N ARG A 51 1.41 6.90 8.89
CA ARG A 51 0.38 7.20 7.91
C ARG A 51 0.84 6.91 6.48
N PRO A 52 1.09 5.64 6.14
CA PRO A 52 1.67 5.28 4.85
C PRO A 52 0.74 5.63 3.69
N ASP A 53 1.35 5.82 2.54
CA ASP A 53 0.65 6.09 1.27
C ASP A 53 0.37 4.82 0.48
N LEU A 54 1.01 3.72 0.86
CA LEU A 54 0.83 2.40 0.27
C LEU A 54 1.17 1.34 1.30
N MET A 55 0.39 0.26 1.32
CA MET A 55 0.66 -0.90 2.15
C MET A 55 0.92 -2.12 1.28
N ILE A 56 1.94 -2.90 1.62
CA ILE A 56 2.22 -4.21 1.03
C ILE A 56 2.08 -5.22 2.16
N LEU A 57 1.09 -6.11 2.06
CA LEU A 57 0.68 -6.96 3.17
C LEU A 57 0.78 -8.44 2.82
N ASP A 58 1.42 -9.23 3.69
CA ASP A 58 1.27 -10.68 3.64
C ASP A 58 -0.02 -11.07 4.36
N ILE A 59 -0.53 -12.25 4.06
CA ILE A 59 -1.75 -12.77 4.66
C ILE A 59 -1.45 -13.55 5.93
N ASN A 60 -0.48 -14.47 5.88
CA ASN A 60 -0.16 -15.33 7.01
C ASN A 60 0.79 -14.63 7.96
N LEU A 61 0.27 -14.16 9.08
CA LEU A 61 1.03 -13.42 10.09
C LEU A 61 0.93 -14.14 11.43
N PRO A 62 1.92 -13.97 12.34
CA PRO A 62 1.97 -14.75 13.58
C PRO A 62 0.78 -14.50 14.53
N ASP A 63 0.23 -13.29 14.52
CA ASP A 63 -0.82 -12.87 15.44
C ASP A 63 -2.16 -12.61 14.77
N GLY A 64 -2.35 -13.13 13.54
CA GLY A 64 -3.59 -12.96 12.80
C GLY A 64 -3.36 -13.17 11.33
N ASP A 65 -4.10 -12.46 10.50
CA ASP A 65 -3.89 -12.52 9.06
C ASP A 65 -4.06 -11.15 8.40
N GLY A 66 -3.52 -11.04 7.19
CA GLY A 66 -3.54 -9.80 6.43
C GLY A 66 -4.94 -9.38 5.99
N PHE A 67 -5.86 -10.32 5.83
CA PHE A 67 -7.24 -9.98 5.50
C PHE A 67 -7.91 -9.22 6.64
N GLY A 68 -7.78 -9.73 7.87
CA GLY A 68 -8.31 -9.06 9.06
C GLY A 68 -7.65 -7.72 9.31
N LEU A 69 -6.34 -7.66 9.08
CA LEU A 69 -5.59 -6.41 9.21
C LEU A 69 -6.13 -5.35 8.24
N LEU A 70 -6.28 -5.70 6.97
CA LEU A 70 -6.81 -4.76 5.97
C LEU A 70 -8.22 -4.33 6.32
N ARG A 71 -9.08 -5.27 6.75
CA ARG A 71 -10.44 -4.95 7.14
C ARG A 71 -10.46 -3.90 8.25
N THR A 72 -9.60 -4.07 9.26
CA THR A 72 -9.50 -3.13 10.37
C THR A 72 -9.03 -1.76 9.89
N LEU A 73 -8.00 -1.71 9.05
CA LEU A 73 -7.46 -0.45 8.56
C LEU A 73 -8.43 0.26 7.61
N ARG A 74 -9.25 -0.49 6.89
CA ARG A 74 -10.26 0.08 5.98
C ARG A 74 -11.38 0.80 6.71
N THR A 75 -11.53 0.62 8.01
CA THR A 75 -12.51 1.40 8.77
C THR A 75 -12.11 2.87 8.90
N GLU A 76 -10.84 3.19 8.68
CA GLU A 76 -10.35 4.56 8.86
C GLU A 76 -9.50 5.08 7.69
N SER A 77 -9.23 4.26 6.68
CA SER A 77 -8.36 4.68 5.58
C SER A 77 -8.63 3.89 4.32
N ASP A 78 -8.51 4.55 3.18
CA ASP A 78 -8.59 3.93 1.86
C ASP A 78 -7.22 3.89 1.16
N VAL A 79 -6.15 3.96 1.92
CA VAL A 79 -4.78 3.88 1.40
C VAL A 79 -4.63 2.64 0.51
N PRO A 80 -4.00 2.77 -0.66
CA PRO A 80 -3.75 1.62 -1.54
C PRO A 80 -3.08 0.47 -0.82
N ALA A 81 -3.55 -0.75 -1.08
CA ALA A 81 -3.02 -1.96 -0.47
C ALA A 81 -2.78 -3.02 -1.53
N LEU A 82 -1.62 -3.65 -1.46
CA LEU A 82 -1.20 -4.75 -2.32
C LEU A 82 -0.93 -5.96 -1.43
N PHE A 83 -1.65 -7.06 -1.65
CA PHE A 83 -1.28 -8.32 -0.99
C PHE A 83 -0.12 -8.97 -1.71
N LEU A 84 0.86 -9.42 -0.94
CA LEU A 84 2.02 -10.17 -1.42
C LEU A 84 2.10 -11.44 -0.59
N SER A 85 1.62 -12.56 -1.12
CA SER A 85 1.40 -13.75 -0.30
C SER A 85 1.63 -15.04 -1.09
N ALA A 86 1.99 -16.11 -0.35
CA ALA A 86 2.09 -17.44 -0.91
C ALA A 86 0.72 -18.08 -1.17
N ARG A 87 -0.37 -17.49 -0.69
CA ARG A 87 -1.71 -17.98 -1.00
C ARG A 87 -2.06 -17.63 -2.43
N ASP A 88 -2.13 -18.66 -3.28
CA ASP A 88 -2.30 -18.48 -4.73
C ASP A 88 -3.66 -18.96 -5.26
N ALA A 89 -4.54 -19.42 -4.37
CA ALA A 89 -5.87 -19.86 -4.79
C ALA A 89 -6.68 -18.65 -5.27
N ASP A 90 -7.48 -18.87 -6.32
CA ASP A 90 -8.35 -17.83 -6.85
C ASP A 90 -9.30 -17.28 -5.78
N ALA A 91 -9.79 -18.15 -4.90
CA ALA A 91 -10.68 -17.73 -3.82
C ALA A 91 -10.01 -16.73 -2.86
N ASP A 92 -8.73 -16.97 -2.52
CA ASP A 92 -7.98 -16.05 -1.66
C ASP A 92 -7.80 -14.70 -2.32
N ARG A 93 -7.45 -14.71 -3.60
CA ARG A 93 -7.23 -13.50 -4.35
C ARG A 93 -8.51 -12.67 -4.49
N LEU A 94 -9.61 -13.35 -4.82
CA LEU A 94 -10.91 -12.68 -4.94
C LEU A 94 -11.38 -12.13 -3.60
N PHE A 95 -11.15 -12.87 -2.51
CA PHE A 95 -11.51 -12.42 -1.19
C PHE A 95 -10.72 -11.16 -0.80
N GLY A 96 -9.41 -11.15 -1.03
CA GLY A 96 -8.57 -9.99 -0.73
C GLY A 96 -8.98 -8.76 -1.50
N LEU A 97 -9.22 -8.91 -2.80
CA LEU A 97 -9.67 -7.80 -3.64
C LEU A 97 -11.07 -7.32 -3.21
N GLY A 98 -11.93 -8.23 -2.79
CA GLY A 98 -13.25 -7.89 -2.28
C GLY A 98 -13.23 -7.12 -0.98
N LEU A 99 -12.17 -7.24 -0.18
CA LEU A 99 -11.97 -6.46 1.05
C LEU A 99 -11.49 -5.04 0.77
N GLY A 100 -11.18 -4.72 -0.47
CA GLY A 100 -10.71 -3.39 -0.84
C GLY A 100 -9.22 -3.32 -1.11
N ALA A 101 -8.53 -4.45 -1.28
CA ALA A 101 -7.17 -4.43 -1.79
C ALA A 101 -7.19 -3.99 -3.25
N ASP A 102 -6.15 -3.26 -3.64
CA ASP A 102 -6.04 -2.72 -4.99
C ASP A 102 -5.35 -3.70 -5.93
N ASP A 103 -4.58 -4.64 -5.38
CA ASP A 103 -3.87 -5.62 -6.18
C ASP A 103 -3.49 -6.82 -5.31
N TYR A 104 -3.07 -7.91 -5.97
CA TYR A 104 -2.70 -9.15 -5.30
C TYR A 104 -1.59 -9.83 -6.11
N LEU A 105 -0.43 -10.03 -5.50
CA LEU A 105 0.72 -10.66 -6.14
C LEU A 105 1.11 -11.91 -5.36
N THR A 106 1.23 -13.05 -6.05
CA THR A 106 1.55 -14.32 -5.39
C THR A 106 3.06 -14.57 -5.33
N LYS A 107 3.51 -15.19 -4.25
CA LYS A 107 4.89 -15.67 -4.11
C LYS A 107 5.02 -17.07 -4.74
N PRO A 108 6.10 -17.36 -5.44
CA PRO A 108 7.22 -16.48 -5.75
C PRO A 108 6.85 -15.45 -6.83
N PHE A 109 7.47 -14.29 -6.76
CA PHE A 109 7.19 -13.19 -7.67
C PHE A 109 8.49 -12.66 -8.27
N LEU A 110 8.38 -11.94 -9.38
CA LEU A 110 9.50 -11.20 -9.93
C LEU A 110 9.57 -9.84 -9.25
N MET A 111 10.75 -9.44 -8.80
CA MET A 111 10.93 -8.13 -8.15
C MET A 111 10.50 -6.99 -9.06
N GLN A 112 10.78 -7.10 -10.36
CA GLN A 112 10.35 -6.10 -11.34
C GLN A 112 8.84 -5.95 -11.38
N GLU A 113 8.11 -7.05 -11.24
CA GLU A 113 6.66 -7.01 -11.23
C GLU A 113 6.13 -6.30 -9.98
N LEU A 114 6.72 -6.59 -8.83
CA LEU A 114 6.35 -5.90 -7.58
C LEU A 114 6.59 -4.40 -7.71
N LEU A 115 7.76 -4.01 -8.18
CA LEU A 115 8.09 -2.59 -8.33
C LEU A 115 7.17 -1.88 -9.31
N LEU A 116 6.78 -2.55 -10.39
CA LEU A 116 5.86 -1.98 -11.36
C LEU A 116 4.47 -1.75 -10.75
N ARG A 117 3.98 -2.70 -9.97
CA ARG A 117 2.66 -2.55 -9.31
C ARG A 117 2.69 -1.45 -8.27
N VAL A 118 3.77 -1.36 -7.49
CA VAL A 118 3.97 -0.28 -6.53
C VAL A 118 3.92 1.07 -7.25
N GLN A 119 4.64 1.19 -8.35
CA GLN A 119 4.66 2.42 -9.12
C GLN A 119 3.27 2.80 -9.62
N HIS A 120 2.52 1.85 -10.16
CA HIS A 120 1.18 2.11 -10.68
C HIS A 120 0.22 2.56 -9.57
N LEU A 121 0.27 1.90 -8.42
CA LEU A 121 -0.60 2.26 -7.31
C LEU A 121 -0.28 3.64 -6.76
N LEU A 122 1.01 3.97 -6.62
CA LEU A 122 1.42 5.28 -6.14
C LEU A 122 1.13 6.38 -7.14
N GLN A 123 1.31 6.13 -8.44
CA GLN A 123 0.96 7.11 -9.47
C GLN A 123 -0.52 7.43 -9.45
N ARG A 124 -1.35 6.40 -9.26
CA ARG A 124 -2.79 6.59 -9.19
C ARG A 124 -3.18 7.39 -7.94
N ALA A 125 -2.58 7.08 -6.80
CA ALA A 125 -2.80 7.80 -5.56
C ALA A 125 -2.32 9.24 -5.66
N TYR A 126 -1.18 9.46 -6.29
CA TYR A 126 -0.62 10.80 -6.48
C TYR A 126 -1.54 11.66 -7.35
N ARG A 127 -2.06 11.11 -8.43
CA ARG A 127 -3.01 11.84 -9.29
C ARG A 127 -4.29 12.19 -8.53
N THR A 128 -4.79 11.28 -7.70
CA THR A 128 -5.96 11.53 -6.88
C THR A 128 -5.70 12.64 -5.87
N GLU A 129 -4.53 12.65 -5.24
CA GLU A 129 -4.14 13.69 -4.30
C GLU A 129 -4.05 15.05 -4.98
N LEU A 130 -3.45 15.13 -6.15
CA LEU A 130 -3.38 16.37 -6.93
C LEU A 130 -4.78 16.88 -7.28
N ARG A 131 -5.66 15.96 -7.65
CA ARG A 131 -7.03 16.33 -8.01
C ARG A 131 -7.78 16.89 -6.81
N ARG A 132 -7.65 16.27 -5.65
CA ARG A 132 -8.26 16.74 -4.41
C ARG A 132 -7.72 18.11 -4.02
N SER A 133 -6.43 18.29 -4.10
CA SER A 133 -5.77 19.54 -3.79
C SER A 133 -6.27 20.66 -4.69
N ARG A 134 -6.42 20.37 -5.97
CA ARG A 134 -6.93 21.33 -6.95
C ARG A 134 -8.37 21.75 -6.63
N VAL A 135 -9.20 20.77 -6.30
CA VAL A 135 -10.59 21.03 -5.93
C VAL A 135 -10.67 21.91 -4.68
N LEU A 136 -9.86 21.60 -3.67
CA LEU A 136 -9.83 22.41 -2.45
C LEU A 136 -9.37 23.84 -2.73
N THR A 137 -8.40 24.02 -3.60
CA THR A 137 -7.89 25.33 -3.95
C THR A 137 -8.93 26.15 -4.68
N LEU A 138 -9.72 25.52 -5.54
CA LEU A 138 -10.71 26.20 -6.36
C LEU A 138 -12.10 26.24 -5.73
N GLY A 139 -12.28 25.57 -4.62
CA GLY A 139 -13.58 25.36 -4.02
C GLY A 139 -14.32 26.65 -3.69
N ASP A 140 -13.61 27.66 -3.24
CA ASP A 140 -14.21 28.92 -2.90
C ASP A 140 -14.61 29.73 -4.12
N CYS A 141 -14.04 29.40 -5.23
CA CYS A 141 -14.29 30.09 -6.47
C CYS A 141 -15.32 29.43 -7.31
N THR A 142 -15.88 28.52 -6.91
CA THR A 142 -16.75 27.84 -7.74
C THR A 142 -16.19 26.78 -8.52
N VAL A 143 -15.87 26.66 -8.63
CA VAL A 143 -15.71 25.79 -9.27
C VAL A 143 -15.32 25.05 -9.91
N ASN A 144 -15.24 24.98 -9.83
CA ASN A 144 -14.87 24.25 -10.40
C ASN A 144 -14.69 23.69 -11.28
N LEU A 145 -14.83 23.64 -11.35
CA LEU A 145 -14.88 23.13 -12.14
C LEU A 145 -14.15 22.71 -12.95
N GLN A 146 -13.69 23.00 -12.98
CA GLN A 146 -13.03 22.75 -13.80
C GLN A 146 -12.12 22.00 -13.73
N ASP A 147 -12.00 21.75 -13.27
CA ASP A 147 -11.16 21.04 -13.38
C ASP A 147 -11.16 20.23 -13.70
N ALA A 148 -11.75 20.42 -13.66
CA ALA A 148 -11.80 19.75 -14.05
C ALA A 148 -11.25 19.19 -14.34
#